data_f406366c1621a5937de16b329ef30085
#
_entry.id   f406366c1621a5937de16b329ef30085
#
_cell.length_a   1.000
_cell.length_b   1.000
_cell.length_c   1.000
_cell.angle_alpha   90.00
_cell.angle_beta   90.00
_cell.angle_gamma   90.00
#
_symmetry.space_group_name_H-M   'P 1'
#
loop_
_entity.id
_entity.type
_entity.pdbx_description
1 polymer ?
#
loop_
_entity_poly.entity_id
_entity_poly.type
_entity_poly.pdbx_seq_one_letter_code
_entity_poly.pdbx_strand_id
1 'polypeptide(L)'
;MYGPRAVSRKTERPEDQTRIAMPRPNKEKQEEQIMITTLKAQKRDTAVKAKKLRRDGFTTGVLYGREMEESMPLQFDTKDAMRFIGKNTKGAQVVLDLGDKKVSAIVKDIDYNSMQRQIMSLDFQALVKGEKISTSVPVKFENAEIVQGIVEQELSEIHYKAEPDQLLDTIVIDFKEISPEVRDMHVKDLHLEEKGIHLITPADDTIFHVADYAKAEETDDAEGEAAAE
;
A
#
# COMPACT_ATOMS: atom_id res chain seq x y z
N MET A 1 67.37 39.73 1.25
CA MET A 1 67.23 38.25 1.13
C MET A 1 65.80 37.89 1.41
N TYR A 2 65.04 37.60 0.37
CA TYR A 2 63.65 37.21 0.45
C TYR A 2 63.55 35.68 0.39
N GLY A 3 63.02 35.06 1.44
CA GLY A 3 62.75 33.62 1.49
C GLY A 3 61.35 33.31 0.90
N PRO A 4 61.15 32.18 0.17
CA PRO A 4 59.90 31.87 -0.49
C PRO A 4 58.83 31.35 0.51
N ARG A 5 57.64 31.93 0.42
CA ARG A 5 56.44 31.49 1.11
C ARG A 5 56.03 30.11 0.60
N ALA A 6 55.89 29.15 1.50
CA ALA A 6 55.28 27.85 1.25
C ALA A 6 53.77 28.01 0.95
N VAL A 7 53.38 27.63 -0.24
CA VAL A 7 51.96 27.52 -0.65
C VAL A 7 51.43 26.17 -0.17
N SER A 8 50.61 26.21 0.86
CA SER A 8 49.86 25.05 1.36
C SER A 8 48.83 24.64 0.28
N ARG A 9 49.06 23.52 -0.40
CA ARG A 9 48.07 22.88 -1.25
C ARG A 9 47.04 22.23 -0.38
N LYS A 10 45.86 22.86 -0.34
CA LYS A 10 44.63 22.27 0.19
C LYS A 10 44.23 21.13 -0.74
N THR A 11 44.39 19.91 -0.30
CA THR A 11 43.84 18.72 -0.97
C THR A 11 42.35 18.75 -0.79
N GLU A 12 41.63 19.19 -1.79
CA GLU A 12 40.20 19.01 -1.92
C GLU A 12 39.93 17.51 -2.13
N ARG A 13 39.24 16.90 -1.16
CA ARG A 13 38.65 15.58 -1.35
C ARG A 13 37.57 15.72 -2.40
N PRO A 14 37.43 14.82 -3.37
CA PRO A 14 36.27 14.81 -4.23
C PRO A 14 35.05 14.46 -3.37
N GLU A 15 34.16 15.43 -3.19
CA GLU A 15 32.84 15.20 -2.62
C GLU A 15 32.12 14.25 -3.55
N ASP A 16 31.69 13.14 -2.95
CA ASP A 16 30.86 12.11 -3.49
C ASP A 16 29.54 12.72 -4.02
N GLN A 17 29.51 13.07 -5.31
CA GLN A 17 28.34 13.66 -5.99
C GLN A 17 27.46 12.58 -6.61
N THR A 18 27.17 11.54 -5.86
CA THR A 18 26.12 10.58 -6.26
C THR A 18 24.98 10.58 -5.25
N ARG A 19 24.52 11.77 -4.87
CA ARG A 19 23.15 11.91 -4.37
C ARG A 19 22.26 11.98 -5.60
N ILE A 20 21.76 10.82 -6.01
CA ILE A 20 20.64 10.71 -6.92
C ILE A 20 19.51 11.49 -6.22
N ALA A 21 19.17 12.65 -6.80
CA ALA A 21 18.05 13.46 -6.32
C ALA A 21 16.78 12.68 -6.66
N MET A 22 16.33 11.85 -5.71
CA MET A 22 15.02 11.22 -5.80
C MET A 22 13.97 12.34 -5.89
N PRO A 23 13.02 12.27 -6.83
CA PRO A 23 11.95 13.24 -6.90
C PRO A 23 11.18 13.19 -5.58
N ARG A 24 11.13 14.32 -4.90
CA ARG A 24 10.27 14.46 -3.73
C ARG A 24 8.84 14.28 -4.21
N PRO A 25 8.06 13.37 -3.61
CA PRO A 25 6.67 13.19 -4.01
C PRO A 25 5.98 14.55 -4.03
N ASN A 26 5.33 14.85 -5.15
CA ASN A 26 4.74 16.16 -5.43
C ASN A 26 3.72 16.50 -4.34
N LYS A 27 4.04 17.50 -3.51
CA LYS A 27 3.19 17.95 -2.39
C LYS A 27 1.79 18.38 -2.83
N GLU A 28 1.64 18.80 -4.07
CA GLU A 28 0.36 19.26 -4.61
C GLU A 28 -0.63 18.11 -4.90
N LYS A 29 -0.15 16.88 -5.15
CA LYS A 29 -1.02 15.69 -5.27
C LYS A 29 -1.34 15.01 -3.92
N GLN A 30 -0.61 15.34 -2.85
CA GLN A 30 -0.82 14.76 -1.51
C GLN A 30 -1.88 15.52 -0.68
N GLU A 31 -2.34 16.66 -1.13
CA GLU A 31 -3.52 17.34 -0.59
C GLU A 31 -4.85 16.88 -1.23
N GLU A 32 -4.84 15.83 -2.04
CA GLU A 32 -6.07 15.11 -2.35
C GLU A 32 -6.63 14.60 -1.02
N GLN A 33 -7.49 15.44 -0.46
CA GLN A 33 -8.39 15.24 0.65
C GLN A 33 -8.58 13.74 0.86
N ILE A 34 -8.17 13.25 2.03
CA ILE A 34 -8.66 11.98 2.55
C ILE A 34 -10.17 12.07 2.47
N MET A 35 -10.74 11.62 1.36
CA MET A 35 -12.19 11.57 1.17
C MET A 35 -12.67 10.41 2.06
N ILE A 36 -12.84 10.71 3.35
CA ILE A 36 -13.38 9.77 4.30
C ILE A 36 -14.74 9.33 3.77
N THR A 37 -14.75 8.20 3.11
CA THR A 37 -15.95 7.64 2.51
C THR A 37 -16.86 7.14 3.63
N THR A 38 -18.12 7.56 3.63
CA THR A 38 -19.11 7.03 4.59
C THR A 38 -19.78 5.80 3.99
N LEU A 39 -19.75 4.68 4.74
CA LEU A 39 -20.41 3.45 4.37
C LEU A 39 -21.54 3.15 5.39
N LYS A 40 -22.75 2.96 4.87
CA LYS A 40 -23.89 2.57 5.71
C LYS A 40 -23.77 1.11 6.12
N ALA A 41 -23.84 0.86 7.42
CA ALA A 41 -23.76 -0.46 8.01
C ALA A 41 -24.96 -0.72 8.92
N GLN A 42 -25.39 -1.96 8.99
CA GLN A 42 -26.43 -2.41 9.91
C GLN A 42 -25.89 -3.53 10.79
N LYS A 43 -26.31 -3.59 12.02
CA LYS A 43 -25.97 -4.71 12.90
C LYS A 43 -26.60 -5.98 12.33
N ARG A 44 -25.76 -7.00 12.10
CA ARG A 44 -26.22 -8.28 11.56
C ARG A 44 -26.84 -9.13 12.67
N ASP A 45 -27.95 -9.79 12.35
CA ASP A 45 -28.45 -10.89 13.14
C ASP A 45 -27.59 -12.15 12.92
N THR A 46 -26.94 -12.63 13.98
CA THR A 46 -26.08 -13.80 13.95
C THR A 46 -26.83 -15.11 13.73
N ALA A 47 -28.14 -15.16 13.98
CA ALA A 47 -28.98 -16.31 13.70
C ALA A 47 -29.13 -16.57 12.19
N VAL A 48 -28.96 -15.54 11.36
CA VAL A 48 -29.07 -15.64 9.91
C VAL A 48 -27.72 -16.04 9.31
N LYS A 49 -27.70 -17.16 8.56
CA LYS A 49 -26.49 -17.64 7.87
C LYS A 49 -25.98 -16.63 6.82
N ALA A 50 -24.68 -16.37 6.78
CA ALA A 50 -24.05 -15.45 5.82
C ALA A 50 -24.40 -15.76 4.35
N LYS A 51 -24.51 -17.06 3.98
CA LYS A 51 -24.90 -17.47 2.63
C LYS A 51 -26.30 -17.01 2.24
N LYS A 52 -27.25 -16.95 3.21
CA LYS A 52 -28.61 -16.44 2.98
C LYS A 52 -28.54 -14.92 2.76
N LEU A 53 -27.87 -14.18 3.64
CA LEU A 53 -27.73 -12.73 3.49
C LEU A 53 -27.12 -12.33 2.15
N ARG A 54 -26.08 -13.05 1.70
CA ARG A 54 -25.49 -12.77 0.39
C ARG A 54 -26.43 -13.03 -0.78
N ARG A 55 -27.34 -14.01 -0.69
CA ARG A 55 -28.40 -14.22 -1.70
C ARG A 55 -29.43 -13.10 -1.68
N ASP A 56 -29.71 -12.57 -0.49
CA ASP A 56 -30.68 -11.49 -0.29
C ASP A 56 -30.11 -10.10 -0.65
N GLY A 57 -28.84 -10.05 -1.16
CA GLY A 57 -28.19 -8.83 -1.64
C GLY A 57 -27.40 -8.07 -0.57
N PHE A 58 -27.06 -8.72 0.56
CA PHE A 58 -26.25 -8.15 1.62
C PHE A 58 -24.86 -8.76 1.64
N THR A 59 -23.86 -7.95 1.93
CA THR A 59 -22.47 -8.36 2.23
C THR A 59 -22.31 -8.39 3.74
N THR A 60 -21.60 -9.41 4.23
CA THR A 60 -21.31 -9.53 5.68
C THR A 60 -19.98 -8.85 6.00
N GLY A 61 -19.84 -8.39 7.24
CA GLY A 61 -18.59 -7.85 7.74
C GLY A 61 -18.53 -7.88 9.25
N VAL A 62 -17.39 -7.47 9.78
CA VAL A 62 -17.15 -7.40 11.22
C VAL A 62 -16.44 -6.09 11.54
N LEU A 63 -16.89 -5.43 12.60
CA LEU A 63 -16.18 -4.30 13.20
C LEU A 63 -15.63 -4.76 14.55
N TYR A 64 -14.34 -4.59 14.75
CA TYR A 64 -13.67 -4.85 16.01
C TYR A 64 -12.72 -3.70 16.36
N GLY A 65 -12.30 -3.61 17.60
CA GLY A 65 -11.40 -2.57 18.07
C GLY A 65 -11.04 -2.76 19.52
N ARG A 66 -10.00 -2.08 19.95
CA ARG A 66 -9.44 -2.23 21.30
C ARG A 66 -10.39 -1.72 22.41
N GLU A 67 -11.19 -0.70 22.10
CA GLU A 67 -12.18 -0.15 23.00
C GLU A 67 -13.52 -0.92 22.98
N MET A 68 -13.62 -1.92 22.10
CA MET A 68 -14.82 -2.75 22.00
C MET A 68 -14.61 -4.05 22.76
N GLU A 69 -15.49 -4.35 23.71
CA GLU A 69 -15.46 -5.62 24.46
C GLU A 69 -15.69 -6.83 23.56
N GLU A 70 -16.55 -6.68 22.55
CA GLU A 70 -16.90 -7.73 21.60
C GLU A 70 -16.89 -7.19 20.17
N SER A 71 -16.52 -8.06 19.22
CA SER A 71 -16.63 -7.76 17.80
C SER A 71 -18.09 -7.62 17.40
N MET A 72 -18.41 -6.59 16.62
CA MET A 72 -19.76 -6.31 16.14
C MET A 72 -19.94 -6.88 14.74
N PRO A 73 -20.79 -7.89 14.55
CA PRO A 73 -21.15 -8.38 13.23
C PRO A 73 -22.00 -7.34 12.50
N LEU A 74 -21.61 -7.04 11.26
CA LEU A 74 -22.26 -6.05 10.40
C LEU A 74 -22.77 -6.68 9.11
N GLN A 75 -23.72 -6.00 8.49
CA GLN A 75 -24.18 -6.26 7.14
C GLN A 75 -24.28 -4.94 6.36
N PHE A 76 -23.97 -5.01 5.09
CA PHE A 76 -23.94 -3.89 4.15
C PHE A 76 -24.79 -4.22 2.94
N ASP A 77 -25.37 -3.22 2.29
CA ASP A 77 -25.91 -3.42 0.95
C ASP A 77 -24.77 -3.75 -0.01
N THR A 78 -24.91 -4.82 -0.79
CA THR A 78 -23.86 -5.30 -1.70
C THR A 78 -23.48 -4.25 -2.74
N LYS A 79 -24.44 -3.43 -3.22
CA LYS A 79 -24.16 -2.38 -4.20
C LYS A 79 -23.29 -1.27 -3.61
N ASP A 80 -23.59 -0.87 -2.36
CA ASP A 80 -22.83 0.16 -1.66
C ASP A 80 -21.43 -0.35 -1.29
N ALA A 81 -21.33 -1.61 -0.85
CA ALA A 81 -20.07 -2.28 -0.58
C ALA A 81 -19.20 -2.39 -1.84
N MET A 82 -19.77 -2.75 -3.01
CA MET A 82 -19.04 -2.82 -4.29
C MET A 82 -18.55 -1.44 -4.74
N ARG A 83 -19.36 -0.39 -4.60
CA ARG A 83 -18.92 0.98 -4.91
C ARG A 83 -17.81 1.44 -3.99
N PHE A 84 -17.89 1.05 -2.73
CA PHE A 84 -16.86 1.36 -1.74
C PHE A 84 -15.51 0.74 -2.10
N ILE A 85 -15.48 -0.58 -2.38
CA ILE A 85 -14.24 -1.29 -2.75
C ILE A 85 -13.67 -0.80 -4.09
N GLY A 86 -14.52 -0.39 -5.03
CA GLY A 86 -14.07 0.18 -6.31
C GLY A 86 -13.26 1.48 -6.16
N LYS A 87 -13.36 2.16 -5.00
CA LYS A 87 -12.64 3.41 -4.71
C LYS A 87 -11.60 3.27 -3.62
N ASN A 88 -11.77 2.30 -2.73
CA ASN A 88 -10.95 2.14 -1.54
C ASN A 88 -10.34 0.74 -1.51
N THR A 89 -9.12 0.66 -1.00
CA THR A 89 -8.36 -0.58 -0.84
C THR A 89 -8.21 -0.93 0.65
N LYS A 90 -7.51 -2.02 0.94
CA LYS A 90 -7.06 -2.32 2.31
C LYS A 90 -6.25 -1.13 2.82
N GLY A 91 -6.40 -0.81 4.10
CA GLY A 91 -5.74 0.35 4.72
C GLY A 91 -6.51 1.66 4.61
N ALA A 92 -7.53 1.76 3.76
CA ALA A 92 -8.30 2.99 3.61
C ALA A 92 -9.17 3.30 4.83
N GLN A 93 -9.27 4.60 5.15
CA GLN A 93 -10.14 5.08 6.23
C GLN A 93 -11.59 5.16 5.77
N VAL A 94 -12.50 4.84 6.68
CA VAL A 94 -13.94 4.87 6.43
C VAL A 94 -14.69 5.30 7.67
N VAL A 95 -15.80 6.00 7.48
CA VAL A 95 -16.79 6.23 8.54
C VAL A 95 -17.94 5.27 8.33
N LEU A 96 -18.11 4.33 9.27
CA LEU A 96 -19.25 3.43 9.31
C LEU A 96 -20.43 4.13 9.95
N ASP A 97 -21.51 4.25 9.21
CA ASP A 97 -22.79 4.80 9.70
C ASP A 97 -23.69 3.64 10.12
N LEU A 98 -23.83 3.47 11.43
CA LEU A 98 -24.67 2.42 12.04
C LEU A 98 -26.12 2.88 12.28
N GLY A 99 -26.47 4.08 11.82
CA GLY A 99 -27.75 4.70 12.11
C GLY A 99 -27.72 5.50 13.42
N ASP A 100 -27.45 4.83 14.54
CA ASP A 100 -27.39 5.47 15.86
C ASP A 100 -26.02 6.13 16.13
N LYS A 101 -24.95 5.57 15.59
CA LYS A 101 -23.56 6.00 15.81
C LYS A 101 -22.77 6.00 14.51
N LYS A 102 -21.86 6.95 14.39
CA LYS A 102 -20.83 6.96 13.38
C LYS A 102 -19.51 6.54 14.01
N VAL A 103 -18.87 5.54 13.43
CA VAL A 103 -17.60 4.99 13.93
C VAL A 103 -16.56 5.15 12.84
N SER A 104 -15.45 5.82 13.18
CA SER A 104 -14.27 5.87 12.30
C SER A 104 -13.55 4.53 12.36
N ALA A 105 -13.28 3.95 11.21
CA ALA A 105 -12.64 2.65 11.09
C ALA A 105 -11.67 2.62 9.91
N ILE A 106 -10.81 1.61 9.88
CA ILE A 106 -9.95 1.29 8.76
C ILE A 106 -10.39 -0.05 8.16
N VAL A 107 -10.30 -0.16 6.85
CA VAL A 107 -10.49 -1.44 6.14
C VAL A 107 -9.29 -2.33 6.41
N LYS A 108 -9.51 -3.40 7.17
CA LYS A 108 -8.42 -4.33 7.53
C LYS A 108 -8.26 -5.43 6.51
N ASP A 109 -9.37 -6.01 6.09
CA ASP A 109 -9.37 -7.05 5.06
C ASP A 109 -10.61 -7.01 4.20
N ILE A 110 -10.45 -7.45 2.95
CA ILE A 110 -11.49 -7.56 1.94
C ILE A 110 -11.43 -8.96 1.36
N ASP A 111 -12.40 -9.80 1.70
CA ASP A 111 -12.55 -11.12 1.10
C ASP A 111 -13.43 -11.00 -0.16
N TYR A 112 -12.82 -11.19 -1.33
CA TYR A 112 -13.48 -11.06 -2.62
C TYR A 112 -13.38 -12.35 -3.44
N ASN A 113 -14.52 -12.90 -3.82
CA ASN A 113 -14.60 -14.06 -4.72
C ASN A 113 -14.59 -13.59 -6.16
N SER A 114 -13.47 -13.75 -6.86
CA SER A 114 -13.27 -13.31 -8.25
C SER A 114 -14.17 -14.08 -9.22
N MET A 115 -14.42 -15.37 -8.99
CA MET A 115 -15.24 -16.21 -9.87
C MET A 115 -16.72 -15.78 -9.86
N GLN A 116 -17.23 -15.43 -8.67
CA GLN A 116 -18.62 -14.98 -8.51
C GLN A 116 -18.75 -13.45 -8.58
N ARG A 117 -17.64 -12.74 -8.68
CA ARG A 117 -17.56 -11.27 -8.62
C ARG A 117 -18.34 -10.71 -7.42
N GLN A 118 -18.17 -11.35 -6.27
CA GLN A 118 -18.93 -11.04 -5.07
C GLN A 118 -18.00 -10.83 -3.88
N ILE A 119 -18.30 -9.81 -3.08
CA ILE A 119 -17.64 -9.60 -1.79
C ILE A 119 -18.18 -10.63 -0.80
N MET A 120 -17.28 -11.37 -0.17
CA MET A 120 -17.60 -12.39 0.82
C MET A 120 -17.67 -11.79 2.22
N SER A 121 -16.67 -11.00 2.61
CA SER A 121 -16.66 -10.27 3.88
C SER A 121 -15.84 -8.98 3.79
N LEU A 122 -16.12 -8.07 4.72
CA LEU A 122 -15.40 -6.83 4.94
C LEU A 122 -15.05 -6.71 6.41
N ASP A 123 -13.77 -6.68 6.72
CA ASP A 123 -13.30 -6.57 8.08
C ASP A 123 -12.81 -5.16 8.37
N PHE A 124 -13.36 -4.56 9.42
CA PHE A 124 -13.07 -3.20 9.84
C PHE A 124 -12.49 -3.19 11.25
N GLN A 125 -11.45 -2.39 11.43
CA GLN A 125 -10.89 -2.09 12.74
C GLN A 125 -11.25 -0.65 13.13
N ALA A 126 -11.91 -0.47 14.27
CA ALA A 126 -12.25 0.86 14.81
C ALA A 126 -10.96 1.64 15.12
N LEU A 127 -10.96 2.92 14.76
CA LEU A 127 -9.84 3.82 14.98
C LEU A 127 -9.98 4.50 16.35
N VAL A 128 -8.93 4.41 17.15
CA VAL A 128 -8.79 5.12 18.41
C VAL A 128 -7.66 6.13 18.27
N LYS A 129 -7.88 7.39 18.65
CA LYS A 129 -6.87 8.43 18.57
C LYS A 129 -5.66 8.09 19.43
N GLY A 130 -4.46 8.23 18.87
CA GLY A 130 -3.20 7.96 19.57
C GLY A 130 -2.82 6.48 19.64
N GLU A 131 -3.60 5.57 19.06
CA GLU A 131 -3.25 4.16 18.95
C GLU A 131 -2.57 3.87 17.62
N LYS A 132 -1.37 3.27 17.65
CA LYS A 132 -0.70 2.80 16.43
C LYS A 132 -1.33 1.52 15.92
N ILE A 133 -1.77 1.56 14.67
CA ILE A 133 -2.45 0.46 14.00
C ILE A 133 -1.53 -0.13 12.96
N SER A 134 -1.43 -1.47 12.93
CA SER A 134 -0.76 -2.19 11.85
C SER A 134 -1.70 -2.28 10.67
N THR A 135 -1.25 -1.86 9.49
CA THR A 135 -2.01 -1.96 8.25
C THR A 135 -1.09 -2.23 7.07
N SER A 136 -1.65 -2.48 5.89
CA SER A 136 -0.91 -2.56 4.64
C SER A 136 -1.36 -1.45 3.70
N VAL A 137 -0.43 -0.99 2.87
CA VAL A 137 -0.68 -0.04 1.79
C VAL A 137 -0.31 -0.70 0.48
N PRO A 138 -1.20 -0.69 -0.54
CA PRO A 138 -0.89 -1.21 -1.85
C PRO A 138 0.07 -0.29 -2.60
N VAL A 139 0.99 -0.91 -3.35
CA VAL A 139 1.91 -0.22 -4.26
C VAL A 139 1.35 -0.33 -5.68
N LYS A 140 1.18 0.81 -6.35
CA LYS A 140 0.74 0.89 -7.74
C LYS A 140 1.82 1.53 -8.59
N PHE A 141 2.00 1.01 -9.80
CA PHE A 141 2.90 1.54 -10.79
C PHE A 141 2.12 2.37 -11.83
N GLU A 142 2.62 3.54 -12.13
CA GLU A 142 2.14 4.38 -13.23
C GLU A 142 3.24 4.56 -14.26
N ASN A 143 2.85 4.58 -15.57
CA ASN A 143 3.75 4.79 -16.69
C ASN A 143 4.89 3.77 -16.81
N ALA A 144 4.67 2.51 -16.40
CA ALA A 144 5.67 1.44 -16.47
C ALA A 144 6.13 1.14 -17.92
N GLU A 145 5.30 1.47 -18.92
CA GLU A 145 5.59 1.30 -20.35
C GLU A 145 6.74 2.19 -20.86
N ILE A 146 7.19 3.17 -20.10
CA ILE A 146 8.30 4.06 -20.48
C ILE A 146 9.65 3.39 -20.23
N VAL A 147 9.70 2.41 -19.33
CA VAL A 147 10.92 1.71 -18.94
C VAL A 147 11.38 0.79 -20.06
N GLN A 148 12.66 0.84 -20.39
CA GLN A 148 13.28 -0.12 -21.32
C GLN A 148 13.60 -1.41 -20.57
N GLY A 149 12.66 -2.36 -20.57
CA GLY A 149 12.76 -3.63 -19.85
C GLY A 149 11.39 -4.14 -19.39
N ILE A 150 11.42 -5.25 -18.68
CA ILE A 150 10.25 -5.83 -18.02
C ILE A 150 10.27 -5.40 -16.56
N VAL A 151 9.24 -4.68 -16.12
CA VAL A 151 9.09 -4.30 -14.71
C VAL A 151 8.45 -5.46 -13.97
N GLU A 152 9.21 -6.12 -13.12
CA GLU A 152 8.75 -7.18 -12.25
C GLU A 152 8.43 -6.61 -10.86
N GLN A 153 7.18 -6.73 -10.43
CA GLN A 153 6.75 -6.30 -9.11
C GLN A 153 6.95 -7.42 -8.10
N GLU A 154 7.87 -7.24 -7.14
CA GLU A 154 8.10 -8.21 -6.07
C GLU A 154 7.19 -7.96 -4.87
N LEU A 155 6.96 -6.70 -4.51
CA LEU A 155 6.07 -6.32 -3.43
C LEU A 155 4.81 -5.61 -3.95
N SER A 156 3.65 -6.18 -3.69
CA SER A 156 2.35 -5.57 -4.01
C SER A 156 1.79 -4.72 -2.86
N GLU A 157 2.19 -5.03 -1.63
CA GLU A 157 1.72 -4.36 -0.41
C GLU A 157 2.89 -4.15 0.55
N ILE A 158 2.92 -3.00 1.24
CA ILE A 158 3.88 -2.68 2.30
C ILE A 158 3.15 -2.67 3.63
N HIS A 159 3.61 -3.48 4.59
CA HIS A 159 3.07 -3.52 5.94
C HIS A 159 3.76 -2.50 6.83
N TYR A 160 2.96 -1.72 7.55
CA TYR A 160 3.47 -0.68 8.44
C TYR A 160 2.56 -0.46 9.64
N LYS A 161 3.09 0.28 10.63
CA LYS A 161 2.33 0.77 11.79
C LYS A 161 2.34 2.27 11.78
N ALA A 162 1.15 2.87 11.89
CA ALA A 162 0.99 4.32 11.97
C ALA A 162 -0.17 4.71 12.89
N GLU A 163 -0.20 5.97 13.29
CA GLU A 163 -1.37 6.56 13.93
C GLU A 163 -2.46 6.84 12.88
N PRO A 164 -3.74 6.95 13.29
CA PRO A 164 -4.85 7.18 12.37
C PRO A 164 -4.67 8.40 11.46
N ASP A 165 -3.98 9.43 11.94
CA ASP A 165 -3.74 10.67 11.18
C ASP A 165 -2.60 10.55 10.15
N GLN A 166 -1.85 9.43 10.17
CA GLN A 166 -0.68 9.17 9.32
C GLN A 166 -0.89 7.97 8.38
N LEU A 167 -2.12 7.51 8.24
CA LEU A 167 -2.44 6.38 7.36
C LEU A 167 -2.28 6.77 5.89
N LEU A 168 -1.77 5.84 5.10
CA LEU A 168 -1.57 5.98 3.66
C LEU A 168 -2.62 5.17 2.91
N ASP A 169 -3.24 5.77 1.88
CA ASP A 169 -4.24 5.06 1.06
C ASP A 169 -3.60 4.22 -0.03
N THR A 170 -2.65 4.76 -0.77
CA THR A 170 -1.94 4.06 -1.85
C THR A 170 -0.57 4.71 -2.07
N ILE A 171 0.45 3.90 -2.31
CA ILE A 171 1.76 4.37 -2.76
C ILE A 171 1.78 4.26 -4.28
N VAL A 172 1.90 5.39 -4.96
CA VAL A 172 2.02 5.44 -6.42
C VAL A 172 3.47 5.70 -6.78
N ILE A 173 4.04 4.82 -7.58
CA ILE A 173 5.39 4.93 -8.14
C ILE A 173 5.24 5.29 -9.62
N ASP A 174 5.55 6.55 -9.95
CA ASP A 174 5.50 7.04 -11.34
C ASP A 174 6.89 6.91 -11.99
N PHE A 175 7.01 6.04 -12.99
CA PHE A 175 8.27 5.82 -13.71
C PHE A 175 8.73 7.01 -14.55
N LYS A 176 7.90 8.04 -14.73
CA LYS A 176 8.35 9.31 -15.35
C LYS A 176 9.26 10.12 -14.43
N GLU A 177 9.08 9.97 -13.12
CA GLU A 177 9.84 10.70 -12.12
C GLU A 177 11.11 9.97 -11.70
N ILE A 178 11.24 8.69 -12.06
CA ILE A 178 12.39 7.84 -11.75
C ILE A 178 13.39 7.89 -12.91
N SER A 179 14.70 8.01 -12.58
CA SER A 179 15.74 7.94 -13.59
C SER A 179 15.73 6.59 -14.31
N PRO A 180 15.89 6.55 -15.66
CA PRO A 180 15.87 5.30 -16.43
C PRO A 180 17.00 4.31 -16.06
N GLU A 181 18.00 4.77 -15.31
CA GLU A 181 19.14 3.97 -14.83
C GLU A 181 18.81 3.15 -13.57
N VAL A 182 17.70 3.48 -12.89
CA VAL A 182 17.27 2.77 -11.67
C VAL A 182 16.61 1.46 -12.07
N ARG A 183 17.28 0.35 -11.79
CA ARG A 183 16.82 -1.01 -12.07
C ARG A 183 16.09 -1.65 -10.91
N ASP A 184 16.44 -1.26 -9.70
CA ASP A 184 15.90 -1.82 -8.46
C ASP A 184 15.43 -0.68 -7.55
N MET A 185 14.32 -0.88 -6.86
CA MET A 185 13.84 0.02 -5.82
C MET A 185 13.49 -0.77 -4.57
N HIS A 186 13.99 -0.31 -3.44
CA HIS A 186 13.73 -0.93 -2.15
C HIS A 186 12.76 -0.09 -1.31
N VAL A 187 12.18 -0.73 -0.29
CA VAL A 187 11.23 -0.05 0.63
C VAL A 187 11.86 1.17 1.32
N LYS A 188 13.16 1.13 1.66
CA LYS A 188 13.91 2.25 2.25
C LYS A 188 13.91 3.51 1.39
N ASP A 189 13.87 3.36 0.06
CA ASP A 189 13.95 4.47 -0.89
C ASP A 189 12.66 5.33 -0.88
N LEU A 190 11.59 4.83 -0.31
CA LEU A 190 10.32 5.56 -0.13
C LEU A 190 10.34 6.56 1.02
N HIS A 191 11.37 6.52 1.90
CA HIS A 191 11.53 7.42 3.05
C HIS A 191 10.27 7.55 3.94
N LEU A 192 9.53 6.46 4.12
CA LEU A 192 8.27 6.45 4.89
C LEU A 192 8.50 6.70 6.39
N GLU A 193 9.67 6.36 6.91
CA GLU A 193 10.03 6.57 8.33
C GLU A 193 10.06 8.05 8.72
N GLU A 194 10.41 8.95 7.79
CA GLU A 194 10.41 10.39 8.02
C GLU A 194 9.02 10.96 8.32
N LYS A 195 7.97 10.23 7.93
CA LYS A 195 6.56 10.58 8.18
C LYS A 195 6.02 10.05 9.51
N GLY A 196 6.89 9.48 10.38
CA GLY A 196 6.47 8.88 11.66
C GLY A 196 5.85 7.49 11.51
N ILE A 197 5.98 6.88 10.35
CA ILE A 197 5.48 5.54 10.02
C ILE A 197 6.54 4.52 10.44
N HIS A 198 6.12 3.47 11.16
CA HIS A 198 7.01 2.36 11.49
C HIS A 198 6.81 1.22 10.48
N LEU A 199 7.82 0.95 9.68
CA LEU A 199 7.81 -0.17 8.76
C LEU A 199 7.80 -1.51 9.51
N ILE A 200 6.97 -2.45 9.04
CA ILE A 200 6.98 -3.86 9.45
C ILE A 200 7.69 -4.68 8.38
N THR A 201 7.42 -4.35 7.09
CA THR A 201 8.16 -4.92 5.96
C THR A 201 9.63 -4.50 6.08
N PRO A 202 10.60 -5.41 5.87
CA PRO A 202 12.01 -5.08 5.89
C PRO A 202 12.34 -3.94 4.93
N ALA A 203 13.18 -3.01 5.38
CA ALA A 203 13.54 -1.83 4.59
C ALA A 203 14.36 -2.17 3.33
N ASP A 204 15.03 -3.33 3.34
CA ASP A 204 15.87 -3.81 2.24
C ASP A 204 15.08 -4.66 1.21
N ASP A 205 13.80 -4.94 1.45
CA ASP A 205 12.96 -5.67 0.51
C ASP A 205 12.81 -4.87 -0.79
N THR A 206 12.88 -5.57 -1.92
CA THR A 206 12.74 -4.98 -3.26
C THR A 206 11.27 -4.79 -3.59
N ILE A 207 10.91 -3.60 -4.04
CA ILE A 207 9.54 -3.28 -4.48
C ILE A 207 9.36 -3.71 -5.93
N PHE A 208 10.32 -3.35 -6.79
CA PHE A 208 10.35 -3.77 -8.18
C PHE A 208 11.78 -3.97 -8.66
N HIS A 209 11.91 -4.83 -9.66
CA HIS A 209 13.11 -5.05 -10.43
C HIS A 209 12.82 -4.84 -11.92
N VAL A 210 13.77 -4.25 -12.65
CA VAL A 210 13.67 -4.08 -14.11
C VAL A 210 14.61 -5.07 -14.80
N ALA A 211 14.04 -6.14 -15.37
CA ALA A 211 14.78 -7.13 -16.15
C ALA A 211 14.98 -6.67 -17.59
N ASP A 212 16.14 -6.99 -18.18
CA ASP A 212 16.39 -6.75 -19.59
C ASP A 212 15.68 -7.80 -20.46
N TYR A 213 15.15 -7.39 -21.62
CA TYR A 213 14.43 -8.31 -22.54
C TYR A 213 15.26 -9.53 -22.96
N ALA A 214 16.60 -9.41 -23.04
CA ALA A 214 17.48 -10.51 -23.45
C ALA A 214 17.65 -11.60 -22.37
N LYS A 215 17.30 -11.32 -21.10
CA LYS A 215 17.46 -12.26 -19.98
C LYS A 215 16.18 -13.05 -19.68
N ALA A 216 15.03 -12.56 -20.14
CA ALA A 216 13.75 -13.24 -19.98
C ALA A 216 13.60 -14.46 -20.92
N GLU A 217 14.34 -14.50 -22.05
CA GLU A 217 14.31 -15.64 -22.99
C GLU A 217 15.13 -16.84 -22.51
N GLU A 218 16.14 -16.63 -21.65
CA GLU A 218 17.01 -17.74 -21.18
C GLU A 218 16.45 -18.55 -20.00
N THR A 219 15.42 -18.06 -19.31
CA THR A 219 14.85 -18.78 -18.15
C THR A 219 13.72 -19.71 -18.51
N ASP A 220 13.10 -19.57 -19.69
CA ASP A 220 11.98 -20.43 -20.13
C ASP A 220 12.46 -21.74 -20.78
N ASP A 221 13.71 -21.79 -21.29
CA ASP A 221 14.26 -23.00 -21.92
C ASP A 221 14.94 -23.97 -20.92
N ALA A 222 15.18 -23.55 -19.65
CA ALA A 222 15.86 -24.39 -18.67
C ALA A 222 14.94 -25.34 -17.88
N GLU A 223 13.62 -25.09 -17.83
CA GLU A 223 12.67 -25.98 -17.17
C GLU A 223 12.07 -27.08 -18.07
N GLY A 224 12.33 -27.03 -19.37
CA GLY A 224 11.81 -28.01 -20.35
C GLY A 224 12.59 -29.31 -20.48
N GLU A 225 13.82 -29.42 -19.98
CA GLU A 225 14.71 -30.56 -20.25
C GLU A 225 14.89 -31.57 -19.08
N ALA A 226 14.24 -31.33 -17.93
CA ALA A 226 14.34 -32.20 -16.76
C ALA A 226 13.18 -33.21 -16.57
N ALA A 227 12.27 -33.34 -17.54
CA ALA A 227 11.11 -34.24 -17.43
C ALA A 227 11.06 -35.38 -18.48
N ALA A 228 12.21 -35.77 -19.05
CA ALA A 228 12.29 -36.92 -19.96
C ALA A 228 13.56 -37.73 -19.69
N GLU A 229 13.57 -38.50 -18.57
CA GLU A 229 14.33 -39.78 -18.44
C GLU A 229 13.74 -40.63 -17.33
#